data_4937dde63b0fa0ea5816a22a59f005fd
#
_entry.id   4937dde63b0fa0ea5816a22a59f005fd
#
_cell.length_a   1.000
_cell.length_b   1.000
_cell.length_c   1.000
_cell.angle_alpha   90.00
_cell.angle_beta   90.00
_cell.angle_gamma   90.00
#
_symmetry.space_group_name_H-M   'P 1'
#
loop_
_entity.id
_entity.type
_entity.pdbx_description
1 polymer ?
#
loop_
_entity_poly.entity_id
_entity_poly.type
_entity_poly.pdbx_seq_one_letter_code
_entity_poly.pdbx_strand_id
1 'polypeptide(L)'
;MLSYLFIGANDVERSAAFYKAILTPLGYQHDREEHYCFYLPDCADKSNGPGSVHISQPFNGEPATPGNGMMPAFRADSRHQVDQVHKAGLDSGGSNEGPAGTPGAHTPEFY
;
A
#
# COMPACT_ATOMS: atom_id res chain seq x y z
N MET A 1 -3.84 15.08 -8.78
CA MET A 1 -3.79 13.60 -8.86
C MET A 1 -2.35 13.14 -8.75
N LEU A 2 -2.10 12.18 -7.88
CA LEU A 2 -0.77 11.59 -7.76
C LEU A 2 -0.53 10.62 -8.92
N SER A 3 0.62 10.75 -9.58
CA SER A 3 1.04 9.77 -10.58
C SER A 3 1.45 8.47 -9.91
N TYR A 4 2.31 8.56 -8.90
CA TYR A 4 2.73 7.38 -8.15
C TYR A 4 3.22 7.76 -6.76
N LEU A 5 3.31 6.76 -5.90
CA LEU A 5 3.91 6.84 -4.58
C LEU A 5 5.16 5.97 -4.55
N PHE A 6 6.27 6.51 -4.06
CA PHE A 6 7.50 5.76 -3.89
C PHE A 6 7.70 5.48 -2.40
N ILE A 7 7.84 4.21 -2.05
CA ILE A 7 8.06 3.78 -0.68
C ILE A 7 9.44 3.15 -0.58
N GLY A 8 10.31 3.78 0.20
CA GLY A 8 11.63 3.25 0.50
C GLY A 8 11.58 2.14 1.54
N ALA A 9 12.35 1.09 1.34
CA ALA A 9 12.42 -0.04 2.25
C ALA A 9 13.84 -0.53 2.40
N ASN A 10 14.18 -1.00 3.61
CA ASN A 10 15.48 -1.61 3.88
C ASN A 10 15.52 -3.06 3.39
N ASP A 11 14.45 -3.81 3.58
CA ASP A 11 14.26 -5.14 3.03
C ASP A 11 13.17 -5.08 1.97
N VAL A 12 13.58 -4.85 0.74
CA VAL A 12 12.67 -4.64 -0.39
C VAL A 12 11.80 -5.87 -0.65
N GLU A 13 12.37 -7.06 -0.58
CA GLU A 13 11.63 -8.30 -0.82
C GLU A 13 10.53 -8.52 0.22
N ARG A 14 10.84 -8.27 1.49
CA ARG A 14 9.86 -8.38 2.57
C ARG A 14 8.77 -7.32 2.44
N SER A 15 9.14 -6.08 2.16
CA SER A 15 8.17 -5.00 1.98
C SER A 15 7.29 -5.24 0.76
N ALA A 16 7.86 -5.70 -0.35
CA ALA A 16 7.09 -6.02 -1.55
C ALA A 16 6.09 -7.15 -1.28
N ALA A 17 6.49 -8.17 -0.53
CA ALA A 17 5.58 -9.26 -0.14
C ALA A 17 4.41 -8.74 0.71
N PHE A 18 4.69 -7.84 1.64
CA PHE A 18 3.65 -7.20 2.46
C PHE A 18 2.66 -6.41 1.59
N TYR A 19 3.17 -5.54 0.72
CA TYR A 19 2.31 -4.72 -0.13
C TYR A 19 1.55 -5.56 -1.15
N LYS A 20 2.15 -6.61 -1.67
CA LYS A 20 1.45 -7.56 -2.52
C LYS A 20 0.25 -8.16 -1.79
N ALA A 21 0.43 -8.55 -0.54
CA ALA A 21 -0.64 -9.16 0.26
C ALA A 21 -1.80 -8.19 0.51
N ILE A 22 -1.53 -6.91 0.79
CA ILE A 22 -2.59 -5.94 1.09
C ILE A 22 -3.19 -5.30 -0.17
N LEU A 23 -2.43 -5.18 -1.26
CA LEU A 23 -2.91 -4.51 -2.47
C LEU A 23 -3.62 -5.45 -3.44
N THR A 24 -3.29 -6.74 -3.43
CA THR A 24 -3.94 -7.72 -4.31
C THR A 24 -5.46 -7.78 -4.08
N PRO A 25 -5.97 -7.82 -2.84
CA PRO A 25 -7.42 -7.77 -2.62
C PRO A 25 -8.09 -6.52 -3.14
N LEU A 26 -7.36 -5.42 -3.31
CA LEU A 26 -7.86 -4.17 -3.85
C LEU A 26 -7.83 -4.11 -5.38
N GLY A 27 -7.37 -5.18 -6.04
CA GLY A 27 -7.32 -5.25 -7.49
C GLY A 27 -5.98 -4.84 -8.10
N TYR A 28 -4.97 -4.56 -7.29
CA TYR A 28 -3.66 -4.21 -7.81
C TYR A 28 -2.97 -5.41 -8.43
N GLN A 29 -2.28 -5.16 -9.54
CA GLN A 29 -1.34 -6.09 -10.16
C GLN A 29 0.07 -5.58 -9.90
N HIS A 30 1.08 -6.39 -10.19
CA HIS A 30 2.45 -5.98 -9.96
C HIS A 30 3.37 -6.39 -11.10
N ASP A 31 4.40 -5.56 -11.30
CA ASP A 31 5.53 -5.84 -12.17
C ASP A 31 6.81 -5.70 -11.36
N ARG A 32 7.85 -6.39 -11.78
CA ARG A 32 9.19 -6.21 -11.25
C ARG A 32 10.15 -6.01 -12.42
N GLU A 33 10.61 -4.77 -12.58
CA GLU A 33 11.68 -4.43 -13.51
C GLU A 33 12.94 -4.08 -12.70
N GLU A 34 13.20 -2.79 -12.51
CA GLU A 34 14.28 -2.35 -11.63
C GLU A 34 13.89 -2.41 -10.17
N HIS A 35 12.60 -2.26 -9.88
CA HIS A 35 12.02 -2.32 -8.54
C HIS A 35 10.57 -2.78 -8.66
N TYR A 36 9.96 -3.12 -7.53
CA TYR A 36 8.56 -3.54 -7.51
C TYR A 36 7.63 -2.37 -7.78
N CYS A 37 6.66 -2.60 -8.65
CA CYS A 37 5.62 -1.64 -8.96
C CYS A 37 4.26 -2.32 -8.87
N PHE A 38 3.35 -1.74 -8.10
CA PHE A 38 1.96 -2.17 -7.98
C PHE A 38 1.07 -1.15 -8.66
N TYR A 39 0.11 -1.61 -9.44
CA TYR A 39 -0.74 -0.72 -10.23
C TYR A 39 -2.14 -1.29 -10.41
N LEU A 40 -3.11 -0.41 -10.63
CA LEU A 40 -4.46 -0.79 -11.01
C LEU A 40 -4.53 -0.89 -12.53
N PRO A 41 -4.95 -2.05 -13.09
CA PRO A 41 -4.90 -2.24 -14.55
C PRO A 41 -5.79 -1.29 -15.34
N ASP A 42 -6.84 -0.76 -14.73
CA ASP A 42 -7.74 0.19 -15.39
C ASP A 42 -7.21 1.62 -15.40
N CYS A 43 -6.07 1.86 -14.76
CA CYS A 43 -5.43 3.17 -14.72
C CYS A 43 -4.28 3.22 -15.71
N ALA A 44 -4.60 3.34 -16.98
CA ALA A 44 -3.75 3.58 -18.13
C ALA A 44 -2.34 2.95 -18.11
N ASP A 45 -1.37 3.67 -17.57
CA ASP A 45 0.05 3.29 -17.67
C ASP A 45 0.56 2.65 -16.41
N LYS A 46 0.88 1.41 -16.42
CA LYS A 46 1.41 0.64 -15.30
C LYS A 46 2.18 1.46 -14.24
N SER A 47 3.44 1.76 -14.52
CA SER A 47 4.31 2.46 -13.56
C SER A 47 4.07 3.97 -13.51
N ASN A 48 3.43 4.53 -14.51
CA ASN A 48 3.11 5.96 -14.57
C ASN A 48 1.64 6.26 -14.36
N GLY A 49 0.83 5.21 -14.25
CA GLY A 49 -0.61 5.39 -14.07
C GLY A 49 -0.93 6.00 -12.71
N PRO A 50 -2.05 6.73 -12.61
CA PRO A 50 -2.43 7.33 -11.34
C PRO A 50 -2.52 6.30 -10.23
N GLY A 51 -1.90 6.62 -9.09
CA GLY A 51 -1.98 5.79 -7.90
C GLY A 51 -1.10 4.55 -7.88
N SER A 52 -0.15 4.41 -8.80
CA SER A 52 0.79 3.29 -8.72
C SER A 52 1.73 3.44 -7.52
N VAL A 53 2.24 2.32 -7.03
CA VAL A 53 3.07 2.25 -5.84
C VAL A 53 4.37 1.54 -6.17
N HIS A 54 5.48 2.21 -5.90
CA HIS A 54 6.82 1.67 -6.15
C HIS A 54 7.50 1.34 -4.84
N ILE A 55 8.06 0.15 -4.74
CA ILE A 55 8.82 -0.31 -3.57
C ILE A 55 10.26 -0.53 -3.98
N SER A 56 11.17 0.16 -3.33
CA SER A 56 12.60 0.04 -3.61
C SER A 56 13.40 0.52 -2.41
N GLN A 57 14.72 0.46 -2.51
CA GLN A 57 15.58 1.12 -1.52
C GLN A 57 15.38 2.63 -1.62
N PRO A 58 15.58 3.38 -0.52
CA PRO A 58 15.50 4.84 -0.57
C PRO A 58 16.38 5.42 -1.68
N PHE A 59 15.86 6.44 -2.35
CA PHE A 59 16.51 7.04 -3.52
C PHE A 59 17.93 7.52 -3.24
N ASN A 60 18.18 8.01 -2.02
CA ASN A 60 19.51 8.52 -1.64
C ASN A 60 20.47 7.44 -1.15
N GLY A 61 20.07 6.16 -1.14
CA GLY A 61 20.90 5.07 -0.69
C GLY A 61 21.05 4.94 0.84
N GLU A 62 20.44 5.84 1.61
CA GLU A 62 20.48 5.76 3.06
C GLU A 62 19.41 4.81 3.58
N PRO A 63 19.54 4.32 4.84
CA PRO A 63 18.50 3.46 5.41
C PRO A 63 17.14 4.15 5.46
N ALA A 64 16.07 3.39 5.19
CA ALA A 64 14.71 3.87 5.32
C ALA A 64 14.37 4.10 6.80
N THR A 65 13.62 5.16 7.07
CA THR A 65 13.15 5.49 8.42
C THR A 65 11.63 5.59 8.43
N PRO A 66 10.98 5.43 9.61
CA PRO A 66 9.54 5.66 9.70
C PRO A 66 9.18 7.09 9.30
N GLY A 67 8.17 7.22 8.42
CA GLY A 67 7.67 8.51 7.98
C GLY A 67 6.46 8.93 8.81
N ASN A 68 6.66 9.39 10.04
CA ASN A 68 5.56 9.72 10.94
C ASN A 68 4.73 10.94 10.50
N GLY A 69 5.19 11.66 9.47
CA GLY A 69 4.46 12.76 8.88
C GLY A 69 3.58 12.38 7.69
N MET A 70 3.47 11.09 7.39
CA MET A 70 2.73 10.58 6.24
C MET A 70 1.78 9.46 6.64
N MET A 71 0.66 9.38 5.93
CA MET A 71 -0.28 8.27 6.05
C MET A 71 -0.90 7.99 4.69
N PRO A 72 -0.24 7.20 3.83
CA PRO A 72 -0.84 6.78 2.57
C PRO A 72 -2.09 5.95 2.82
N ALA A 73 -3.16 6.27 2.11
CA ALA A 73 -4.43 5.56 2.24
C ALA A 73 -4.80 4.97 0.89
N PHE A 74 -5.11 3.68 0.89
CA PHE A 74 -5.55 2.97 -0.30
C PHE A 74 -7.06 2.82 -0.27
N ARG A 75 -7.69 3.10 -1.40
CA ARG A 75 -9.14 3.04 -1.50
C ARG A 75 -9.63 1.61 -1.59
N ALA A 76 -10.62 1.27 -0.78
CA ALA A 76 -11.35 0.02 -0.85
C ALA A 76 -12.79 0.31 -1.30
N ASP A 77 -13.42 -0.66 -1.98
CA ASP A 77 -14.76 -0.50 -2.51
C ASP A 77 -15.85 -0.91 -1.53
N SER A 78 -15.51 -1.63 -0.48
CA SER A 78 -16.46 -2.12 0.51
C SER A 78 -15.78 -2.32 1.85
N ARG A 79 -16.60 -2.40 2.91
CA ARG A 79 -16.11 -2.71 4.26
C ARG A 79 -15.50 -4.11 4.32
N HIS A 80 -16.10 -5.05 3.59
CA HIS A 80 -15.54 -6.41 3.48
C HIS A 80 -14.10 -6.39 2.94
N GLN A 81 -13.87 -5.57 1.91
CA GLN A 81 -12.54 -5.41 1.33
C GLN A 81 -11.55 -4.77 2.31
N VAL A 82 -12.00 -3.80 3.11
CA VAL A 82 -11.19 -3.20 4.17
C VAL A 82 -10.78 -4.27 5.18
N ASP A 83 -11.72 -5.13 5.60
CA ASP A 83 -11.44 -6.20 6.54
C ASP A 83 -10.44 -7.22 5.96
N GLN A 84 -10.56 -7.55 4.67
CA GLN A 84 -9.63 -8.43 3.99
C GLN A 84 -8.21 -7.87 3.98
N VAL A 85 -8.07 -6.59 3.66
CA VAL A 85 -6.77 -5.91 3.62
C VAL A 85 -6.15 -5.85 5.01
N HIS A 86 -6.94 -5.51 6.02
CA HIS A 86 -6.47 -5.48 7.40
C HIS A 86 -5.91 -6.83 7.84
N LYS A 87 -6.68 -7.90 7.59
CA LYS A 87 -6.24 -9.25 7.91
C LYS A 87 -4.98 -9.64 7.14
N ALA A 88 -4.94 -9.36 5.84
CA ALA A 88 -3.78 -9.66 5.01
C ALA A 88 -2.53 -8.93 5.52
N GLY A 89 -2.67 -7.68 5.95
CA GLY A 89 -1.56 -6.92 6.53
C GLY A 89 -1.03 -7.54 7.81
N LEU A 90 -1.91 -7.96 8.72
CA LEU A 90 -1.51 -8.63 9.94
C LEU A 90 -0.83 -9.97 9.67
N ASP A 91 -1.38 -10.75 8.76
CA ASP A 91 -0.82 -12.07 8.38
C ASP A 91 0.54 -11.94 7.71
N SER A 92 0.85 -10.78 7.15
CA SER A 92 2.08 -10.53 6.39
C SER A 92 3.09 -9.66 7.14
N GLY A 93 2.93 -9.52 8.45
CA GLY A 93 3.91 -8.86 9.31
C GLY A 93 3.59 -7.43 9.72
N GLY A 94 2.40 -6.94 9.38
CA GLY A 94 1.95 -5.62 9.83
C GLY A 94 1.63 -5.60 11.32
N SER A 95 1.77 -4.44 11.93
CA SER A 95 1.41 -4.23 13.32
C SER A 95 -0.07 -3.85 13.46
N ASN A 96 -0.72 -4.37 14.50
CA ASN A 96 -2.12 -4.09 14.75
C ASN A 96 -2.27 -2.79 15.55
N GLU A 97 -2.77 -1.74 14.89
CA GLU A 97 -3.07 -0.45 15.53
C GLU A 97 -4.55 -0.33 15.93
N GLY A 98 -5.28 -1.44 15.87
CA GLY A 98 -6.69 -1.51 16.19
C GLY A 98 -7.50 -2.19 15.09
N PRO A 99 -8.74 -2.65 15.40
CA PRO A 99 -9.57 -3.32 14.39
C PRO A 99 -9.99 -2.36 13.28
N ALA A 100 -10.28 -2.90 12.10
CA ALA A 100 -10.94 -2.15 11.04
C ALA A 100 -12.32 -1.71 11.52
N GLY A 101 -12.72 -0.51 11.15
CA GLY A 101 -14.00 0.03 11.54
C GLY A 101 -14.03 1.54 11.48
N THR A 102 -15.16 2.11 11.89
CA THR A 102 -15.34 3.56 11.95
C THR A 102 -14.90 4.07 13.32
N PRO A 103 -13.78 4.83 13.40
CA PRO A 103 -13.41 5.46 14.66
C PRO A 103 -14.49 6.46 15.11
N GLY A 104 -14.67 6.60 16.41
CA GLY A 104 -15.73 7.43 16.97
C GLY A 104 -15.73 8.89 16.53
N ALA A 105 -14.58 9.42 16.11
CA ALA A 105 -14.44 10.80 15.63
C ALA A 105 -14.66 10.96 14.12
N HIS A 106 -14.92 9.89 13.40
CA HIS A 106 -15.08 9.91 11.94
C HIS A 106 -16.51 9.56 11.52
N THR A 107 -16.84 9.91 10.28
CA THR A 107 -18.15 9.58 9.71
C THR A 107 -18.24 8.10 9.35
N PRO A 108 -19.46 7.54 9.19
CA PRO A 108 -19.62 6.15 8.75
C PRO A 108 -18.96 5.80 7.43
N GLU A 109 -18.74 6.76 6.56
CA GLU A 109 -18.04 6.56 5.29
C GLU A 109 -16.54 6.34 5.47
N PHE A 110 -16.01 6.68 6.62
CA PHE A 110 -14.58 6.53 6.94
C PHE A 110 -14.37 5.23 7.73
N TYR A 111 -14.53 4.14 7.06
CA TYR A 111 -14.38 2.82 7.70
C TYR A 111 -12.92 2.36 7.73
#